data_aafcd293b190d8572be0d56da596f14d
#
_entry.id   aafcd293b190d8572be0d56da596f14d
#
_cell.length_a   1.000
_cell.length_b   1.000
_cell.length_c   1.000
_cell.angle_alpha   90.00
_cell.angle_beta   90.00
_cell.angle_gamma   90.00
#
_symmetry.space_group_name_H-M   'P 1'
#
loop_
_entity.id
_entity.type
_entity.pdbx_description
1 polymer ?
#
loop_
_entity_poly.entity_id
_entity_poly.type
_entity_poly.pdbx_seq_one_letter_code
_entity_poly.pdbx_strand_id
1 'polypeptide(L)'
;MASKDNDNKPVIDGTESKKVRYEKLVSAYYNDIFRYAYWLSKSKQVAEDITQETFLRAWRALDSLQNPGAAKAWLFTILRRENARLYEKKRPVTDDIDDYSVPDIDKREPDEILEREMLHKAMTELEPEYRDPLLLQVIGGFSGEEIAQMLDLNNNTVMTRLFRARNKLKDRLESDDKD
;
A
#
# COMPACT_ATOMS: atom_id res chain seq x y z
N MET A 1 -22.20 10.41 1.00
CA MET A 1 -22.56 9.11 1.62
C MET A 1 -21.31 8.52 2.23
N ALA A 2 -21.26 8.45 3.53
CA ALA A 2 -20.13 7.88 4.25
C ALA A 2 -20.11 6.36 4.08
N SER A 3 -19.00 5.84 3.56
CA SER A 3 -18.76 4.40 3.45
C SER A 3 -18.73 3.76 4.84
N LYS A 4 -19.67 2.87 5.06
CA LYS A 4 -19.76 2.00 6.23
C LYS A 4 -18.80 0.80 6.06
N ASP A 5 -17.51 1.02 6.14
CA ASP A 5 -16.52 -0.08 6.10
C ASP A 5 -15.54 -0.02 7.28
N ASN A 6 -16.02 0.33 8.47
CA ASN A 6 -15.15 0.47 9.62
C ASN A 6 -15.46 -0.46 10.80
N ASP A 7 -16.26 -1.51 10.62
CA ASP A 7 -16.69 -2.36 11.75
C ASP A 7 -16.02 -3.74 11.83
N ASN A 8 -14.98 -4.02 11.03
CA ASN A 8 -14.28 -5.31 11.13
C ASN A 8 -12.81 -5.16 11.53
N LYS A 9 -12.53 -4.28 12.51
CA LYS A 9 -11.21 -4.31 13.15
C LYS A 9 -11.11 -5.60 13.97
N PRO A 10 -10.12 -6.46 13.71
CA PRO A 10 -9.95 -7.67 14.51
C PRO A 10 -9.72 -7.27 15.96
N VAL A 11 -10.49 -7.84 16.86
CA VAL A 11 -10.22 -7.74 18.28
C VAL A 11 -9.02 -8.64 18.57
N ILE A 12 -7.84 -8.03 18.60
CA ILE A 12 -6.59 -8.71 18.99
C ILE A 12 -6.49 -8.55 20.50
N ASP A 13 -6.86 -9.58 21.23
CA ASP A 13 -6.74 -9.61 22.68
C ASP A 13 -5.31 -10.01 23.09
N GLY A 14 -4.69 -9.21 23.94
CA GLY A 14 -3.35 -9.50 24.47
C GLY A 14 -3.25 -10.78 25.31
N THR A 15 -4.39 -11.36 25.73
CA THR A 15 -4.47 -12.64 26.46
C THR A 15 -4.41 -13.85 25.53
N GLU A 16 -4.63 -13.67 24.23
CA GLU A 16 -4.56 -14.74 23.25
C GLU A 16 -3.12 -15.14 22.94
N SER A 17 -2.94 -16.39 22.51
CA SER A 17 -1.62 -16.85 22.08
C SER A 17 -1.09 -16.02 20.91
N LYS A 18 0.23 -15.88 20.80
CA LYS A 18 0.88 -15.18 19.68
C LYS A 18 0.40 -15.68 18.32
N LYS A 19 0.21 -17.01 18.18
CA LYS A 19 -0.29 -17.62 16.95
C LYS A 19 -1.68 -17.13 16.59
N VAL A 20 -2.62 -17.13 17.53
CA VAL A 20 -4.01 -16.68 17.29
C VAL A 20 -4.05 -15.20 16.93
N ARG A 21 -3.31 -14.37 17.66
CA ARG A 21 -3.19 -12.93 17.34
C ARG A 21 -2.66 -12.71 15.92
N TYR A 22 -1.65 -13.47 15.52
CA TYR A 22 -1.06 -13.38 14.19
C TYR A 22 -2.04 -13.84 13.09
N GLU A 23 -2.72 -14.96 13.29
CA GLU A 23 -3.73 -15.47 12.33
C GLU A 23 -4.85 -14.44 12.10
N LYS A 24 -5.34 -13.82 13.16
CA LYS A 24 -6.32 -12.73 13.07
C LYS A 24 -5.79 -11.53 12.27
N LEU A 25 -4.55 -11.14 12.51
CA LEU A 25 -3.89 -10.03 11.84
C LEU A 25 -3.71 -10.31 10.34
N VAL A 26 -3.26 -11.50 9.97
CA VAL A 26 -3.12 -11.93 8.57
C VAL A 26 -4.49 -11.96 7.90
N SER A 27 -5.48 -12.60 8.51
CA SER A 27 -6.84 -12.69 7.96
C SER A 27 -7.47 -11.32 7.71
N ALA A 28 -7.24 -10.37 8.61
CA ALA A 28 -7.85 -9.04 8.50
C ALA A 28 -7.16 -8.13 7.47
N TYR A 29 -5.83 -8.23 7.32
CA TYR A 29 -5.06 -7.22 6.60
C TYR A 29 -4.27 -7.72 5.40
N TYR A 30 -4.26 -9.03 5.11
CA TYR A 30 -3.48 -9.57 4.00
C TYR A 30 -3.81 -8.90 2.67
N ASN A 31 -5.09 -8.77 2.34
CA ASN A 31 -5.52 -8.17 1.09
C ASN A 31 -5.13 -6.68 0.98
N ASP A 32 -5.27 -5.92 2.06
CA ASP A 32 -4.89 -4.50 2.06
C ASP A 32 -3.37 -4.33 1.92
N ILE A 33 -2.60 -5.16 2.62
CA ILE A 33 -1.13 -5.15 2.54
C ILE A 33 -0.66 -5.53 1.14
N PHE A 34 -1.25 -6.60 0.54
CA PHE A 34 -0.92 -7.02 -0.81
C PHE A 34 -1.28 -5.94 -1.85
N ARG A 35 -2.47 -5.34 -1.76
CA ARG A 35 -2.89 -4.26 -2.65
C ARG A 35 -1.95 -3.06 -2.55
N TYR A 36 -1.58 -2.67 -1.35
CA TYR A 36 -0.64 -1.55 -1.15
C TYR A 36 0.74 -1.89 -1.72
N ALA A 37 1.27 -3.10 -1.47
CA ALA A 37 2.51 -3.57 -2.05
C ALA A 37 2.47 -3.57 -3.59
N TYR A 38 1.37 -4.02 -4.19
CA TYR A 38 1.16 -4.02 -5.63
C TYR A 38 1.22 -2.61 -6.24
N TRP A 39 0.57 -1.64 -5.61
CA TRP A 39 0.57 -0.25 -6.08
C TRP A 39 1.88 0.48 -5.83
N LEU A 40 2.70 0.02 -4.88
CA LEU A 40 4.06 0.54 -4.65
C LEU A 40 5.09 -0.05 -5.61
N SER A 41 4.88 -1.27 -6.08
CA SER A 41 5.85 -2.02 -6.86
C SER A 41 5.53 -2.00 -8.35
N LYS A 42 6.54 -2.34 -9.16
CA LYS A 42 6.38 -2.42 -10.61
C LYS A 42 5.93 -3.79 -11.10
N SER A 43 5.90 -4.81 -10.23
CA SER A 43 5.52 -6.16 -10.62
C SER A 43 4.78 -6.90 -9.51
N LYS A 44 3.94 -7.86 -9.91
CA LYS A 44 3.22 -8.74 -8.99
C LYS A 44 4.17 -9.56 -8.12
N GLN A 45 5.25 -10.08 -8.72
CA GLN A 45 6.25 -10.87 -8.00
C GLN A 45 6.89 -10.06 -6.87
N VAL A 46 7.26 -8.82 -7.15
CA VAL A 46 7.81 -7.91 -6.12
C VAL A 46 6.79 -7.64 -5.03
N ALA A 47 5.52 -7.45 -5.39
CA ALA A 47 4.45 -7.24 -4.40
C ALA A 47 4.26 -8.47 -3.49
N GLU A 48 4.29 -9.68 -4.04
CA GLU A 48 4.23 -10.93 -3.28
C GLU A 48 5.41 -11.06 -2.31
N ASP A 49 6.63 -10.80 -2.77
CA ASP A 49 7.85 -10.86 -1.95
C ASP A 49 7.80 -9.86 -0.79
N ILE A 50 7.40 -8.62 -1.07
CA ILE A 50 7.26 -7.58 -0.02
C ILE A 50 6.18 -7.96 0.98
N THR A 51 5.05 -8.49 0.51
CA THR A 51 3.95 -8.93 1.38
C THR A 51 4.40 -10.05 2.31
N GLN A 52 5.06 -11.07 1.79
CA GLN A 52 5.59 -12.19 2.57
C GLN A 52 6.59 -11.69 3.64
N GLU A 53 7.55 -10.87 3.24
CA GLU A 53 8.54 -10.34 4.19
C GLU A 53 7.89 -9.44 5.26
N THR A 54 6.87 -8.67 4.89
CA THR A 54 6.09 -7.85 5.82
C THR A 54 5.48 -8.72 6.92
N PHE A 55 4.82 -9.81 6.56
CA PHE A 55 4.19 -10.70 7.53
C PHE A 55 5.19 -11.53 8.33
N LEU A 56 6.34 -11.91 7.75
CA LEU A 56 7.43 -12.53 8.51
C LEU A 56 7.97 -11.60 9.59
N ARG A 57 8.17 -10.33 9.27
CA ARG A 57 8.62 -9.33 10.25
C ARG A 57 7.54 -9.02 11.28
N ALA A 58 6.29 -8.97 10.85
CA ALA A 58 5.16 -8.82 11.76
C ALA A 58 5.10 -9.96 12.78
N TRP A 59 5.31 -11.21 12.37
CA TRP A 59 5.40 -12.34 13.28
C TRP A 59 6.52 -12.16 14.33
N ARG A 60 7.71 -11.78 13.89
CA ARG A 60 8.86 -11.60 14.79
C ARG A 60 8.65 -10.46 15.79
N ALA A 61 8.00 -9.38 15.35
CA ALA A 61 7.82 -8.17 16.13
C ALA A 61 6.43 -8.05 16.79
N LEU A 62 5.56 -9.08 16.69
CA LEU A 62 4.17 -8.99 17.13
C LEU A 62 4.01 -8.65 18.61
N ASP A 63 4.94 -9.13 19.45
CA ASP A 63 4.90 -8.87 20.89
C ASP A 63 5.25 -7.41 21.24
N SER A 64 5.82 -6.66 20.31
CA SER A 64 6.04 -5.22 20.44
C SER A 64 4.80 -4.37 20.14
N LEU A 65 3.77 -4.96 19.52
CA LEU A 65 2.51 -4.28 19.23
C LEU A 65 1.68 -4.16 20.52
N GLN A 66 1.81 -3.03 21.20
CA GLN A 66 1.13 -2.77 22.47
C GLN A 66 -0.34 -2.36 22.28
N ASN A 67 -0.65 -1.69 21.18
CA ASN A 67 -2.00 -1.22 20.88
C ASN A 67 -2.59 -1.97 19.68
N PRO A 68 -3.53 -2.89 19.87
CA PRO A 68 -4.20 -3.61 18.80
C PRO A 68 -4.89 -2.67 17.78
N GLY A 69 -5.36 -1.51 18.21
CA GLY A 69 -5.98 -0.51 17.35
C GLY A 69 -5.01 0.12 16.33
N ALA A 70 -3.71 0.05 16.59
CA ALA A 70 -2.65 0.54 15.72
C ALA A 70 -2.11 -0.54 14.75
N ALA A 71 -2.64 -1.76 14.77
CA ALA A 71 -2.12 -2.90 14.02
C ALA A 71 -2.04 -2.62 12.50
N LYS A 72 -3.06 -1.98 11.92
CA LYS A 72 -3.08 -1.62 10.50
C LYS A 72 -1.93 -0.67 10.15
N ALA A 73 -1.83 0.46 10.82
CA ALA A 73 -0.78 1.45 10.59
C ALA A 73 0.62 0.87 10.83
N TRP A 74 0.77 0.01 11.83
CA TRP A 74 2.00 -0.71 12.13
C TRP A 74 2.43 -1.64 10.99
N LEU A 75 1.50 -2.43 10.43
CA LEU A 75 1.76 -3.30 9.27
C LEU A 75 2.17 -2.49 8.03
N PHE A 76 1.45 -1.42 7.72
CA PHE A 76 1.79 -0.53 6.60
C PHE A 76 3.17 0.12 6.78
N THR A 77 3.56 0.43 8.00
CA THR A 77 4.89 0.95 8.32
C THR A 77 5.97 -0.11 8.07
N ILE A 78 5.73 -1.37 8.46
CA ILE A 78 6.66 -2.49 8.17
C ILE A 78 6.81 -2.64 6.65
N LEU A 79 5.70 -2.70 5.92
CA LEU A 79 5.71 -2.85 4.46
C LEU A 79 6.52 -1.73 3.78
N ARG A 80 6.31 -0.48 4.15
CA ARG A 80 7.04 0.66 3.58
C ARG A 80 8.54 0.54 3.80
N ARG A 81 8.96 0.09 4.98
CA ARG A 81 10.38 -0.16 5.29
C ARG A 81 10.96 -1.28 4.44
N GLU A 82 10.19 -2.36 4.23
CA GLU A 82 10.65 -3.46 3.38
C GLU A 82 10.75 -3.04 1.90
N ASN A 83 9.79 -2.28 1.42
CA ASN A 83 9.84 -1.71 0.08
C ASN A 83 11.08 -0.82 -0.12
N ALA A 84 11.38 0.07 0.83
CA ALA A 84 12.57 0.92 0.78
C ALA A 84 13.87 0.09 0.76
N ARG A 85 13.98 -0.95 1.59
CA ARG A 85 15.13 -1.86 1.61
C ARG A 85 15.33 -2.60 0.29
N LEU A 86 14.24 -3.01 -0.34
CA LEU A 86 14.31 -3.69 -1.63
C LEU A 86 14.88 -2.77 -2.72
N TYR A 87 14.44 -1.51 -2.73
CA TYR A 87 14.98 -0.52 -3.67
C TYR A 87 16.44 -0.17 -3.42
N GLU A 88 16.89 -0.10 -2.18
CA GLU A 88 18.31 0.13 -1.83
C GLU A 88 19.20 -1.03 -2.30
N LYS A 89 18.72 -2.28 -2.21
CA LYS A 89 19.47 -3.47 -2.65
C LYS A 89 19.52 -3.64 -4.17
N LYS A 90 18.54 -3.12 -4.90
CA LYS A 90 18.40 -3.27 -6.36
C LYS A 90 19.03 -2.15 -7.18
N ARG A 91 19.98 -1.36 -6.66
CA ARG A 91 20.83 -0.50 -7.49
C ARG A 91 22.02 -1.30 -8.03
N PRO A 92 22.29 -1.34 -9.33
CA PRO A 92 21.49 -0.97 -10.50
C PRO A 92 21.14 -2.22 -11.28
N VAL A 93 20.09 -2.27 -12.05
CA VAL A 93 20.04 -2.96 -13.35
C VAL A 93 18.61 -3.05 -13.89
N THR A 94 18.45 -2.55 -15.11
CA THR A 94 17.54 -2.91 -16.19
C THR A 94 16.05 -2.96 -15.85
N ASP A 95 15.35 -2.08 -16.55
CA ASP A 95 13.93 -2.18 -16.85
C ASP A 95 13.62 -3.54 -17.51
N ASP A 96 13.48 -4.58 -16.71
CA ASP A 96 12.69 -5.71 -17.14
C ASP A 96 11.23 -5.28 -17.02
N ILE A 97 10.65 -5.01 -18.16
CA ILE A 97 9.22 -4.86 -18.35
C ILE A 97 8.65 -6.25 -18.12
N ASP A 98 8.52 -6.62 -16.85
CA ASP A 98 7.79 -7.81 -16.48
C ASP A 98 6.31 -7.57 -16.77
N ASP A 99 5.77 -8.49 -17.54
CA ASP A 99 4.39 -8.65 -17.93
C ASP A 99 3.44 -8.21 -16.78
N TYR A 100 2.74 -7.11 -17.01
CA TYR A 100 1.74 -6.57 -16.09
C TYR A 100 0.48 -7.44 -16.07
N SER A 101 0.62 -8.72 -15.74
CA SER A 101 -0.53 -9.54 -15.48
C SER A 101 -1.10 -9.18 -14.11
N VAL A 102 -2.16 -8.41 -14.13
CA VAL A 102 -3.00 -8.13 -12.96
C VAL A 102 -3.40 -9.47 -12.34
N PRO A 103 -3.27 -9.67 -11.02
CA PRO A 103 -3.85 -10.84 -10.37
C PRO A 103 -5.32 -10.89 -10.75
N ASP A 104 -5.70 -12.00 -11.35
CA ASP A 104 -7.06 -12.30 -11.76
C ASP A 104 -7.96 -12.28 -10.53
N ILE A 105 -8.62 -11.17 -10.33
CA ILE A 105 -9.76 -11.06 -9.45
C ILE A 105 -10.82 -10.34 -10.27
N ASP A 106 -11.69 -11.14 -10.86
CA ASP A 106 -12.92 -10.79 -11.52
C ASP A 106 -12.90 -10.54 -13.03
N LYS A 107 -13.92 -11.11 -13.62
CA LYS A 107 -14.50 -10.93 -14.96
C LYS A 107 -14.74 -9.46 -15.28
N ARG A 108 -13.68 -8.71 -15.55
CA ARG A 108 -13.76 -7.29 -15.96
C ARG A 108 -13.66 -7.19 -17.46
N GLU A 109 -14.31 -6.18 -17.99
CA GLU A 109 -14.21 -5.84 -19.40
C GLU A 109 -12.75 -5.43 -19.76
N PRO A 110 -12.29 -5.72 -21.00
CA PRO A 110 -10.93 -5.39 -21.43
C PRO A 110 -10.54 -3.92 -21.22
N ASP A 111 -11.50 -3.00 -21.38
CA ASP A 111 -11.27 -1.56 -21.21
C ASP A 111 -10.95 -1.19 -19.75
N GLU A 112 -11.61 -1.84 -18.79
CA GLU A 112 -11.32 -1.63 -17.35
C GLU A 112 -9.93 -2.13 -16.97
N ILE A 113 -9.44 -3.20 -17.62
CA ILE A 113 -8.10 -3.73 -17.41
C ILE A 113 -7.08 -2.71 -17.90
N LEU A 114 -7.26 -2.19 -19.10
CA LEU A 114 -6.36 -1.20 -19.69
C LEU A 114 -6.29 0.09 -18.85
N GLU A 115 -7.44 0.63 -18.44
CA GLU A 115 -7.50 1.82 -17.57
C GLU A 115 -6.73 1.59 -16.25
N ARG A 116 -6.86 0.41 -15.68
CA ARG A 116 -6.16 0.04 -14.45
C ARG A 116 -4.65 -0.06 -14.64
N GLU A 117 -4.20 -0.63 -15.74
CA GLU A 117 -2.78 -0.71 -16.09
C GLU A 117 -2.17 0.68 -16.30
N MET A 118 -2.86 1.55 -17.02
CA MET A 118 -2.46 2.95 -17.22
C MET A 118 -2.37 3.69 -15.88
N LEU A 119 -3.37 3.52 -15.01
CA LEU A 119 -3.36 4.12 -13.68
C LEU A 119 -2.21 3.57 -12.82
N HIS A 120 -1.96 2.26 -12.87
CA HIS A 120 -0.86 1.64 -12.13
C HIS A 120 0.50 2.17 -12.59
N LYS A 121 0.71 2.25 -13.90
CA LYS A 121 1.91 2.84 -14.49
C LYS A 121 2.09 4.29 -14.03
N ALA A 122 1.08 5.13 -14.21
CA ALA A 122 1.11 6.53 -13.80
C ALA A 122 1.40 6.69 -12.30
N MET A 123 0.84 5.80 -11.46
CA MET A 123 1.08 5.80 -10.01
C MET A 123 2.52 5.40 -9.65
N THR A 124 3.08 4.38 -10.30
CA THR A 124 4.46 3.95 -10.04
C THR A 124 5.52 4.96 -10.50
N GLU A 125 5.15 5.81 -11.44
CA GLU A 125 6.00 6.90 -11.94
C GLU A 125 5.92 8.19 -11.12
N LEU A 126 4.94 8.30 -10.21
CA LEU A 126 4.91 9.42 -9.26
C LEU A 126 6.13 9.38 -8.34
N GLU A 127 6.65 10.56 -8.04
CA GLU A 127 7.71 10.70 -7.03
C GLU A 127 7.19 10.17 -5.67
N PRO A 128 8.04 9.46 -4.89
CA PRO A 128 7.62 8.84 -3.63
C PRO A 128 6.94 9.81 -2.65
N GLU A 129 7.37 11.05 -2.61
CA GLU A 129 6.77 12.08 -1.73
C GLU A 129 5.30 12.38 -2.03
N TYR A 130 4.84 12.13 -3.27
CA TYR A 130 3.45 12.29 -3.69
C TYR A 130 2.71 10.96 -3.70
N ARG A 131 3.36 9.90 -4.15
CA ARG A 131 2.77 8.56 -4.25
C ARG A 131 2.41 7.98 -2.89
N ASP A 132 3.35 8.04 -1.93
CA ASP A 132 3.18 7.38 -0.63
C ASP A 132 1.98 7.92 0.16
N PRO A 133 1.80 9.24 0.36
CA PRO A 133 0.61 9.73 1.05
C PRO A 133 -0.69 9.42 0.30
N LEU A 134 -0.68 9.45 -1.05
CA LEU A 134 -1.86 9.13 -1.84
C LEU A 134 -2.28 7.67 -1.68
N LEU A 135 -1.33 6.73 -1.77
CA LEU A 135 -1.61 5.30 -1.56
C LEU A 135 -2.05 4.99 -0.13
N LEU A 136 -1.46 5.63 0.88
CA LEU A 136 -1.90 5.48 2.27
C LEU A 136 -3.35 5.95 2.45
N GLN A 137 -3.76 7.00 1.76
CA GLN A 137 -5.14 7.47 1.81
C GLN A 137 -6.09 6.54 1.05
N VAL A 138 -5.77 6.20 -0.21
CA VAL A 138 -6.68 5.49 -1.12
C VAL A 138 -6.76 3.99 -0.82
N ILE A 139 -5.62 3.35 -0.58
CA ILE A 139 -5.54 1.91 -0.30
C ILE A 139 -5.63 1.64 1.20
N GLY A 140 -4.90 2.42 2.00
CA GLY A 140 -4.87 2.24 3.45
C GLY A 140 -6.11 2.78 4.16
N GLY A 141 -6.80 3.75 3.57
CA GLY A 141 -7.96 4.41 4.18
C GLY A 141 -7.59 5.32 5.36
N PHE A 142 -6.32 5.73 5.46
CA PHE A 142 -5.85 6.59 6.53
C PHE A 142 -6.26 8.05 6.31
N SER A 143 -6.58 8.74 7.41
CA SER A 143 -6.81 10.19 7.40
C SER A 143 -5.51 10.96 7.16
N GLY A 144 -5.62 12.24 6.80
CA GLY A 144 -4.46 13.12 6.65
C GLY A 144 -3.61 13.22 7.92
N GLU A 145 -4.24 13.20 9.09
CA GLU A 145 -3.56 13.22 10.39
C GLU A 145 -2.81 11.93 10.67
N GLU A 146 -3.42 10.78 10.41
CA GLU A 146 -2.76 9.47 10.52
C GLU A 146 -1.57 9.35 9.56
N ILE A 147 -1.73 9.80 8.32
CA ILE A 147 -0.65 9.83 7.32
C ILE A 147 0.48 10.75 7.79
N ALA A 148 0.17 11.91 8.35
CA ALA A 148 1.16 12.83 8.88
C ALA A 148 2.01 12.15 9.98
N GLN A 149 1.38 11.43 10.90
CA GLN A 149 2.08 10.64 11.91
C GLN A 149 2.93 9.52 11.32
N MET A 150 2.38 8.77 10.36
CA MET A 150 3.09 7.65 9.71
C MET A 150 4.31 8.08 8.90
N LEU A 151 4.26 9.28 8.31
CA LEU A 151 5.32 9.83 7.47
C LEU A 151 6.25 10.81 8.19
N ASP A 152 5.99 11.09 9.48
CA ASP A 152 6.70 12.11 10.27
C ASP A 152 6.64 13.50 9.58
N LEU A 153 5.45 13.90 9.19
CA LEU A 153 5.15 15.16 8.52
C LEU A 153 4.09 15.95 9.29
N ASN A 154 4.00 17.25 9.03
CA ASN A 154 2.83 17.99 9.49
C ASN A 154 1.63 17.79 8.54
N ASN A 155 0.42 17.98 9.06
CA ASN A 155 -0.81 17.75 8.30
C ASN A 155 -0.92 18.65 7.05
N ASN A 156 -0.48 19.89 7.12
CA ASN A 156 -0.51 20.81 5.99
C ASN A 156 0.37 20.32 4.83
N THR A 157 1.54 19.77 5.15
CA THR A 157 2.43 19.14 4.16
C THR A 157 1.76 17.93 3.49
N VAL A 158 1.10 17.08 4.28
CA VAL A 158 0.36 15.93 3.76
C VAL A 158 -0.75 16.39 2.82
N MET A 159 -1.56 17.36 3.22
CA MET A 159 -2.65 17.88 2.38
C MET A 159 -2.14 18.49 1.08
N THR A 160 -1.04 19.23 1.13
CA THR A 160 -0.40 19.81 -0.06
C THR A 160 0.14 18.71 -0.99
N ARG A 161 0.79 17.68 -0.43
CA ARG A 161 1.29 16.54 -1.21
C ARG A 161 0.16 15.74 -1.85
N LEU A 162 -0.92 15.49 -1.14
CA LEU A 162 -2.11 14.83 -1.67
C LEU A 162 -2.75 15.61 -2.83
N PHE A 163 -2.86 16.92 -2.68
CA PHE A 163 -3.37 17.77 -3.75
C PHE A 163 -2.48 17.73 -5.00
N ARG A 164 -1.18 17.89 -4.83
CA ARG A 164 -0.20 17.82 -5.92
C ARG A 164 -0.16 16.44 -6.57
N ALA A 165 -0.23 15.37 -5.76
CA ALA A 165 -0.27 14.00 -6.25
C ALA A 165 -1.43 13.76 -7.21
N ARG A 166 -2.64 14.22 -6.84
CA ARG A 166 -3.83 14.09 -7.69
C ARG A 166 -3.70 14.86 -8.98
N ASN A 167 -3.18 16.09 -8.94
CA ASN A 167 -2.98 16.89 -10.14
C ASN A 167 -1.95 16.25 -11.08
N LYS A 168 -0.79 15.83 -10.56
CA LYS A 168 0.22 15.13 -11.36
C LYS A 168 -0.30 13.85 -11.99
N LEU A 169 -1.09 13.07 -11.24
CA LEU A 169 -1.69 11.84 -11.75
C LEU A 169 -2.69 12.14 -12.88
N LYS A 170 -3.54 13.14 -12.70
CA LYS A 170 -4.48 13.60 -13.72
C LYS A 170 -3.76 14.05 -15.01
N ASP A 171 -2.74 14.89 -14.88
CA ASP A 171 -1.98 15.41 -16.03
C ASP A 171 -1.31 14.27 -16.81
N ARG A 172 -0.80 13.25 -16.14
CA ARG A 172 -0.20 12.06 -16.79
C ARG A 172 -1.23 11.24 -17.55
N LEU A 173 -2.38 10.95 -16.93
CA LEU A 173 -3.45 10.17 -17.59
C LEU A 173 -4.04 10.90 -18.79
N GLU A 174 -4.19 12.23 -18.73
CA GLU A 174 -4.66 13.04 -19.87
C GLU A 174 -3.62 13.15 -21.00
N SER A 175 -2.33 12.94 -20.69
CA SER A 175 -1.26 12.94 -21.71
C SER A 175 -1.21 11.62 -22.48
N ASP A 176 -1.41 10.50 -21.78
CA ASP A 176 -1.40 9.16 -22.37
C ASP A 176 -2.65 8.92 -23.26
N ASP A 177 -3.76 9.63 -23.02
CA ASP A 177 -4.98 9.57 -23.86
C ASP A 177 -4.82 10.27 -25.23
N LYS A 178 -3.74 11.01 -25.44
CA LYS A 178 -3.54 11.81 -26.67
C LYS A 178 -2.54 11.22 -27.65
N ASP A 179 -1.88 10.14 -27.29
CA ASP A 179 -0.92 9.40 -28.12
C ASP A 179 -1.51 8.08 -28.63
#